data_ef72bdc383d2269420221a584aaf6ffd
#
_entry.id   ef72bdc383d2269420221a584aaf6ffd
#
_cell.length_a   1.000
_cell.length_b   1.000
_cell.length_c   1.000
_cell.angle_alpha   90.00
_cell.angle_beta   90.00
_cell.angle_gamma   90.00
#
_symmetry.space_group_name_H-M   'P 1'
#
loop_
_entity.id
_entity.type
_entity.pdbx_description
1 polymer ?
#
loop_
_entity_poly.entity_id
_entity_poly.type
_entity_poly.pdbx_seq_one_letter_code
_entity_poly.pdbx_strand_id
1 'polypeptide(L)'
;MNFTHWWQLLFYGFCLITLIQLFYYCFFFFRLAFYKPNTKTASQTQPVSVIICSRDEAANLAKNLPGSLVQQYRTTHEVIVVNDNSFDDSKYLLEEYQKTFKQLHVVELKQEARFIPGKKFPLSMGIKAAKYEVVLLTDADCVPASEYWIDKMQETYDEDTEIVLGYGAYHKKSGVLNKLIRWETFHTAMQYFSYALAGKPYMGVGRNLSYKKTIFFRHKGFTAHNNIASGDDDLFIKTAATPSNTKINIDADTFTLSEPAKTFGQWAKQKTRHYSTAKYYKPLHKFLLGLYSLTQFLFYPLLVASILFYGWQYALIVFAVRFIMQAIVYYLCMKKLNEQDLYPWFLFFDIWMFFYYIIFSFTLIRKPKRVW
;
A
#
# COMPACT_ATOMS: atom_id res chain seq x y z
N MET A 1 21.02 -38.63 -23.44
CA MET A 1 19.77 -38.04 -22.97
C MET A 1 19.12 -37.36 -24.15
N ASN A 2 17.95 -37.78 -24.61
CA ASN A 2 17.33 -37.24 -25.84
C ASN A 2 16.86 -35.81 -25.63
N PHE A 3 17.14 -34.93 -26.58
CA PHE A 3 16.72 -33.51 -26.55
C PHE A 3 15.21 -33.32 -26.31
N THR A 4 14.38 -34.28 -26.70
CA THR A 4 12.94 -34.31 -26.46
C THR A 4 12.54 -34.29 -24.97
N HIS A 5 13.35 -34.89 -24.08
CA HIS A 5 13.07 -34.91 -22.64
C HIS A 5 13.25 -33.52 -21.98
N TRP A 6 14.19 -32.69 -22.46
CA TRP A 6 14.42 -31.36 -21.93
C TRP A 6 13.23 -30.42 -22.21
N TRP A 7 12.65 -30.51 -23.39
CA TRP A 7 11.51 -29.69 -23.78
C TRP A 7 10.24 -30.10 -23.01
N GLN A 8 10.06 -31.38 -22.74
CA GLN A 8 8.98 -31.85 -21.86
C GLN A 8 9.16 -31.31 -20.43
N LEU A 9 10.36 -31.32 -19.87
CA LEU A 9 10.64 -30.78 -18.54
C LEU A 9 10.36 -29.28 -18.47
N LEU A 10 10.74 -28.50 -19.49
CA LEU A 10 10.43 -27.07 -19.56
C LEU A 10 8.92 -26.82 -19.61
N PHE A 11 8.18 -27.60 -20.40
CA PHE A 11 6.74 -27.51 -20.45
C PHE A 11 6.07 -27.88 -19.11
N TYR A 12 6.53 -28.95 -18.46
CA TYR A 12 6.03 -29.29 -17.11
C TYR A 12 6.37 -28.20 -16.09
N GLY A 13 7.55 -27.59 -16.19
CA GLY A 13 7.91 -26.41 -15.42
C GLY A 13 6.94 -25.23 -15.66
N PHE A 14 6.58 -24.97 -16.92
CA PHE A 14 5.58 -23.96 -17.29
C PHE A 14 4.19 -24.27 -16.69
N CYS A 15 3.75 -25.52 -16.75
CA CYS A 15 2.50 -25.95 -16.11
C CYS A 15 2.55 -25.76 -14.59
N LEU A 16 3.66 -26.14 -13.94
CA LEU A 16 3.82 -26.00 -12.50
C LEU A 16 3.74 -24.53 -12.04
N ILE A 17 4.47 -23.61 -12.69
CA ILE A 17 4.39 -22.20 -12.31
C ILE A 17 3.01 -21.62 -12.58
N THR A 18 2.33 -22.08 -13.64
CA THR A 18 0.94 -21.67 -13.91
C THR A 18 0.00 -22.15 -12.80
N LEU A 19 0.13 -23.38 -12.34
CA LEU A 19 -0.65 -23.92 -11.21
C LEU A 19 -0.40 -23.12 -9.92
N ILE A 20 0.85 -22.74 -9.66
CA ILE A 20 1.19 -21.90 -8.51
C ILE A 20 0.48 -20.53 -8.65
N GLN A 21 0.50 -19.89 -9.81
CA GLN A 21 -0.21 -18.62 -10.01
C GLN A 21 -1.74 -18.77 -9.87
N LEU A 22 -2.32 -19.84 -10.40
CA LEU A 22 -3.74 -20.14 -10.21
C LEU A 22 -4.08 -20.32 -8.72
N PHE A 23 -3.19 -20.96 -7.95
CA PHE A 23 -3.35 -21.04 -6.50
C PHE A 23 -3.40 -19.63 -5.86
N TYR A 24 -2.51 -18.69 -6.27
CA TYR A 24 -2.56 -17.30 -5.76
C TYR A 24 -3.87 -16.61 -6.14
N TYR A 25 -4.34 -16.76 -7.36
CA TYR A 25 -5.61 -16.17 -7.78
C TYR A 25 -6.79 -16.74 -6.98
N CYS A 26 -6.87 -18.05 -6.83
CA CYS A 26 -7.98 -18.71 -6.15
C CYS A 26 -7.91 -18.55 -4.62
N PHE A 27 -6.74 -18.68 -4.01
CA PHE A 27 -6.63 -18.70 -2.54
C PHE A 27 -6.49 -17.29 -1.95
N PHE A 28 -5.71 -16.41 -2.56
CA PHE A 28 -5.50 -15.05 -2.05
C PHE A 28 -6.42 -14.04 -2.72
N PHE A 29 -6.30 -13.84 -4.02
CA PHE A 29 -6.89 -12.69 -4.68
C PHE A 29 -8.41 -12.79 -4.84
N PHE A 30 -9.00 -13.98 -4.92
CA PHE A 30 -10.44 -14.18 -4.84
C PHE A 30 -11.03 -13.65 -3.54
N ARG A 31 -10.28 -13.65 -2.45
CA ARG A 31 -10.77 -13.08 -1.18
C ARG A 31 -11.09 -11.60 -1.30
N LEU A 32 -10.25 -10.84 -2.00
CA LEU A 32 -10.54 -9.43 -2.28
C LEU A 32 -11.62 -9.28 -3.37
N ALA A 33 -11.51 -10.05 -4.47
CA ALA A 33 -12.45 -9.99 -5.59
C ALA A 33 -13.90 -10.16 -5.15
N PHE A 34 -14.15 -11.09 -4.22
CA PHE A 34 -15.48 -11.40 -3.69
C PHE A 34 -15.75 -10.82 -2.28
N TYR A 35 -14.83 -10.02 -1.75
CA TYR A 35 -15.00 -9.40 -0.44
C TYR A 35 -16.25 -8.52 -0.43
N LYS A 36 -17.08 -8.71 0.58
CA LYS A 36 -18.22 -7.83 0.90
C LYS A 36 -17.95 -7.22 2.27
N PRO A 37 -17.89 -5.89 2.39
CA PRO A 37 -17.78 -5.25 3.70
C PRO A 37 -18.91 -5.72 4.61
N ASN A 38 -18.61 -5.99 5.87
CA ASN A 38 -19.63 -6.30 6.84
C ASN A 38 -20.25 -4.97 7.30
N THR A 39 -21.38 -4.60 6.74
CA THR A 39 -22.13 -3.38 7.07
C THR A 39 -22.89 -3.56 8.40
N LYS A 40 -22.22 -4.01 9.47
CA LYS A 40 -22.84 -3.97 10.79
C LYS A 40 -22.99 -2.51 11.20
N THR A 41 -24.22 -2.11 11.39
CA THR A 41 -24.70 -0.77 11.80
C THR A 41 -24.26 -0.32 13.20
N ALA A 42 -23.50 -1.10 13.92
CA ALA A 42 -22.92 -0.73 15.20
C ALA A 42 -21.49 -0.18 14.98
N SER A 43 -21.39 0.97 14.32
CA SER A 43 -20.14 1.71 14.29
C SER A 43 -19.83 2.19 15.71
N GLN A 44 -18.70 1.75 16.24
CA GLN A 44 -18.14 2.41 17.41
C GLN A 44 -17.63 3.77 16.93
N THR A 45 -18.47 4.80 17.09
CA THR A 45 -18.09 6.18 16.79
C THR A 45 -17.13 6.69 17.86
N GLN A 46 -15.86 6.31 17.75
CA GLN A 46 -14.82 6.79 18.65
C GLN A 46 -14.20 8.08 18.12
N PRO A 47 -13.83 9.04 18.97
CA PRO A 47 -13.08 10.20 18.55
C PRO A 47 -11.76 9.80 17.85
N VAL A 48 -11.35 10.57 16.83
CA VAL A 48 -10.21 10.25 15.96
C VAL A 48 -9.19 11.36 15.94
N SER A 49 -7.91 11.02 16.03
CA SER A 49 -6.80 11.93 15.75
C SER A 49 -6.22 11.62 14.37
N VAL A 50 -6.42 12.50 13.40
CA VAL A 50 -5.75 12.42 12.09
C VAL A 50 -4.33 12.93 12.25
N ILE A 51 -3.32 12.21 11.77
CA ILE A 51 -1.91 12.59 11.90
C ILE A 51 -1.28 12.75 10.52
N ILE A 52 -0.69 13.91 10.30
CA ILE A 52 0.01 14.28 9.06
C ILE A 52 1.43 14.72 9.42
N CYS A 53 2.45 14.08 8.87
CA CYS A 53 3.83 14.54 8.99
C CYS A 53 4.21 15.36 7.75
N SER A 54 4.85 16.50 7.95
CA SER A 54 5.20 17.44 6.90
C SER A 54 6.63 17.93 7.08
N ARG A 55 7.36 18.00 5.97
CA ARG A 55 8.69 18.66 5.89
C ARG A 55 8.84 19.31 4.53
N ASP A 56 8.93 20.64 4.50
CA ASP A 56 9.00 21.44 3.27
C ASP A 56 7.84 21.14 2.28
N GLU A 57 6.60 21.11 2.82
CA GLU A 57 5.41 20.68 2.09
C GLU A 57 4.32 21.79 2.05
N ALA A 58 4.69 23.07 2.14
CA ALA A 58 3.72 24.18 2.20
C ALA A 58 2.69 24.13 1.05
N ALA A 59 3.14 23.89 -0.18
CA ALA A 59 2.25 23.81 -1.34
C ALA A 59 1.27 22.63 -1.27
N ASN A 60 1.73 21.47 -0.78
CA ASN A 60 0.88 20.29 -0.60
C ASN A 60 -0.09 20.48 0.57
N LEU A 61 0.35 21.06 1.69
CA LEU A 61 -0.51 21.39 2.81
C LEU A 61 -1.61 22.40 2.40
N ALA A 62 -1.26 23.47 1.67
CA ALA A 62 -2.24 24.42 1.17
C ALA A 62 -3.33 23.76 0.32
N LYS A 63 -2.97 22.79 -0.48
CA LYS A 63 -3.88 22.06 -1.38
C LYS A 63 -4.72 21.01 -0.67
N ASN A 64 -4.12 20.20 0.20
CA ASN A 64 -4.69 18.92 0.65
C ASN A 64 -5.21 18.95 2.10
N LEU A 65 -4.60 19.77 2.99
CA LEU A 65 -4.99 19.84 4.40
C LEU A 65 -6.46 20.21 4.62
N PRO A 66 -7.07 21.14 3.84
CA PRO A 66 -8.50 21.41 3.96
C PRO A 66 -9.39 20.18 3.84
N GLY A 67 -9.05 19.22 2.96
CA GLY A 67 -9.80 17.97 2.82
C GLY A 67 -9.84 17.14 4.10
N SER A 68 -8.79 17.17 4.93
CA SER A 68 -8.76 16.49 6.23
C SER A 68 -9.43 17.29 7.33
N LEU A 69 -9.52 18.62 7.19
CA LEU A 69 -10.12 19.52 8.19
C LEU A 69 -11.66 19.60 8.09
N VAL A 70 -12.23 19.46 6.88
CA VAL A 70 -13.69 19.61 6.65
C VAL A 70 -14.45 18.29 6.65
N GLN A 71 -13.98 17.31 7.39
CA GLN A 71 -14.61 15.98 7.44
C GLN A 71 -15.98 15.99 8.14
N GLN A 72 -16.95 15.31 7.53
CA GLN A 72 -18.26 15.03 8.11
C GLN A 72 -18.16 13.80 9.02
N TYR A 73 -18.03 14.02 10.31
CA TYR A 73 -17.89 12.94 11.28
C TYR A 73 -18.88 13.09 12.44
N ARG A 74 -19.57 12.00 12.78
CA ARG A 74 -20.65 11.99 13.79
C ARG A 74 -20.18 12.31 15.21
N THR A 75 -18.92 12.08 15.49
CA THR A 75 -18.26 12.36 16.76
C THR A 75 -17.26 13.50 16.57
N THR A 76 -16.34 13.68 17.48
CA THR A 76 -15.29 14.68 17.37
C THR A 76 -14.02 14.09 16.76
N HIS A 77 -13.27 14.91 16.03
CA HIS A 77 -11.94 14.59 15.56
C HIS A 77 -11.00 15.78 15.73
N GLU A 78 -9.71 15.49 15.72
CA GLU A 78 -8.65 16.50 15.61
C GLU A 78 -7.74 16.15 14.43
N VAL A 79 -7.06 17.15 13.91
CA VAL A 79 -6.01 16.99 12.88
C VAL A 79 -4.70 17.49 13.47
N ILE A 80 -3.70 16.63 13.54
CA ILE A 80 -2.37 16.94 14.05
C ILE A 80 -1.41 16.99 12.86
N VAL A 81 -0.85 18.17 12.60
CA VAL A 81 0.23 18.33 11.64
C VAL A 81 1.55 18.42 12.41
N VAL A 82 2.44 17.47 12.15
CA VAL A 82 3.79 17.50 12.70
C VAL A 82 4.70 18.16 11.69
N ASN A 83 5.12 19.40 11.99
CA ASN A 83 6.05 20.16 11.18
C ASN A 83 7.49 19.79 11.54
N ASP A 84 8.14 18.96 10.68
CA ASP A 84 9.47 18.44 10.93
C ASP A 84 10.55 19.35 10.39
N ASN A 85 10.82 20.45 11.10
CA ASN A 85 11.89 21.39 10.77
C ASN A 85 11.81 21.90 9.31
N SER A 86 10.62 22.33 8.86
CA SER A 86 10.46 22.92 7.54
C SER A 86 11.12 24.29 7.43
N PHE A 87 11.72 24.56 6.27
CA PHE A 87 12.37 25.82 5.92
C PHE A 87 11.54 26.67 4.96
N ASP A 88 10.45 26.11 4.44
CA ASP A 88 9.48 26.80 3.57
C ASP A 88 8.37 27.51 4.37
N ASP A 89 7.33 27.97 3.68
CA ASP A 89 6.20 28.69 4.26
C ASP A 89 5.24 27.82 5.08
N SER A 90 5.55 26.52 5.32
CA SER A 90 4.67 25.57 6.03
C SER A 90 4.23 26.10 7.38
N LYS A 91 5.14 26.71 8.15
CA LYS A 91 4.82 27.25 9.47
C LYS A 91 3.76 28.36 9.40
N TYR A 92 3.95 29.34 8.55
CA TYR A 92 3.02 30.49 8.40
C TYR A 92 1.66 30.03 7.91
N LEU A 93 1.63 29.08 6.97
CA LEU A 93 0.39 28.49 6.47
C LEU A 93 -0.38 27.77 7.59
N LEU A 94 0.30 27.01 8.42
CA LEU A 94 -0.31 26.27 9.54
C LEU A 94 -0.84 27.24 10.61
N GLU A 95 -0.11 28.30 10.93
CA GLU A 95 -0.57 29.34 11.84
C GLU A 95 -1.87 30.03 11.34
N GLU A 96 -1.98 30.31 10.03
CA GLU A 96 -3.22 30.85 9.45
C GLU A 96 -4.38 29.87 9.52
N TYR A 97 -4.14 28.60 9.22
CA TYR A 97 -5.20 27.57 9.32
C TYR A 97 -5.67 27.35 10.77
N GLN A 98 -4.79 27.44 11.77
CA GLN A 98 -5.18 27.33 13.18
C GLN A 98 -6.12 28.44 13.64
N LYS A 99 -6.08 29.61 13.03
CA LYS A 99 -7.03 30.71 13.33
C LYS A 99 -8.46 30.31 12.95
N THR A 100 -8.62 29.60 11.86
CA THR A 100 -9.93 29.19 11.31
C THR A 100 -10.39 27.83 11.83
N PHE A 101 -9.50 26.84 11.92
CA PHE A 101 -9.82 25.46 12.27
C PHE A 101 -9.36 25.12 13.68
N LYS A 102 -10.28 25.17 14.64
CA LYS A 102 -9.97 24.90 16.06
C LYS A 102 -9.53 23.47 16.36
N GLN A 103 -9.88 22.49 15.50
CA GLN A 103 -9.46 21.10 15.58
C GLN A 103 -8.04 20.86 15.01
N LEU A 104 -7.40 21.87 14.42
CA LEU A 104 -6.02 21.75 13.93
C LEU A 104 -5.03 22.00 15.06
N HIS A 105 -4.19 21.02 15.32
CA HIS A 105 -3.06 21.10 16.25
C HIS A 105 -1.75 20.97 15.51
N VAL A 106 -0.81 21.85 15.77
CA VAL A 106 0.52 21.82 15.14
C VAL A 106 1.56 21.41 16.17
N VAL A 107 2.36 20.40 15.84
CA VAL A 107 3.52 19.96 16.62
C VAL A 107 4.77 20.41 15.89
N GLU A 108 5.40 21.49 16.39
CA GLU A 108 6.66 22.01 15.84
C GLU A 108 7.85 21.22 16.40
N LEU A 109 8.60 20.55 15.53
CA LEU A 109 9.85 19.90 15.91
C LEU A 109 11.01 20.87 15.72
N LYS A 110 11.75 21.14 16.80
CA LYS A 110 12.91 22.04 16.79
C LYS A 110 14.25 21.30 16.71
N GLN A 111 14.24 19.98 16.82
CA GLN A 111 15.43 19.14 16.84
C GLN A 111 15.30 17.99 15.84
N GLU A 112 16.33 17.79 15.04
CA GLU A 112 16.44 16.60 14.21
C GLU A 112 16.82 15.39 15.06
N ALA A 113 16.08 14.29 14.90
CA ALA A 113 16.48 13.01 15.47
C ALA A 113 17.60 12.39 14.64
N ARG A 114 18.83 12.81 14.84
CA ARG A 114 20.01 12.39 14.05
C ARG A 114 20.18 10.87 13.91
N PHE A 115 19.60 10.08 14.85
CA PHE A 115 19.72 8.62 14.89
C PHE A 115 18.50 7.88 14.36
N ILE A 116 17.39 8.56 14.04
CA ILE A 116 16.15 7.97 13.54
C ILE A 116 15.85 8.57 12.18
N PRO A 117 16.36 7.95 11.08
CA PRO A 117 16.15 8.49 9.75
C PRO A 117 14.69 8.35 9.31
N GLY A 118 14.23 9.31 8.49
CA GLY A 118 12.90 9.27 7.88
C GLY A 118 11.79 9.76 8.81
N LYS A 119 10.57 9.36 8.51
CA LYS A 119 9.32 9.87 9.08
C LYS A 119 8.99 9.35 10.49
N LYS A 120 9.72 8.34 11.01
CA LYS A 120 9.37 7.64 12.26
C LYS A 120 9.37 8.53 13.50
N PHE A 121 10.34 9.42 13.60
CA PHE A 121 10.40 10.33 14.75
C PHE A 121 9.24 11.33 14.74
N PRO A 122 9.00 12.13 13.67
CA PRO A 122 7.85 13.01 13.62
C PRO A 122 6.53 12.27 13.78
N LEU A 123 6.36 11.10 13.17
CA LEU A 123 5.15 10.30 13.34
C LEU A 123 4.95 9.84 14.81
N SER A 124 6.02 9.42 15.49
CA SER A 124 5.95 9.08 16.92
C SER A 124 5.55 10.27 17.78
N MET A 125 6.00 11.48 17.43
CA MET A 125 5.62 12.70 18.15
C MET A 125 4.15 13.06 17.92
N GLY A 126 3.65 12.91 16.69
CA GLY A 126 2.24 13.07 16.37
C GLY A 126 1.35 12.07 17.13
N ILE A 127 1.73 10.79 17.16
CA ILE A 127 0.98 9.76 17.90
C ILE A 127 0.97 10.04 19.43
N LYS A 128 2.09 10.52 19.98
CA LYS A 128 2.15 10.92 21.40
C LYS A 128 1.29 12.14 21.69
N ALA A 129 1.24 13.11 20.79
CA ALA A 129 0.43 14.32 20.92
C ALA A 129 -1.07 14.06 20.72
N ALA A 130 -1.42 12.95 20.05
CA ALA A 130 -2.80 12.59 19.76
C ALA A 130 -3.62 12.43 21.04
N LYS A 131 -4.74 13.16 21.13
CA LYS A 131 -5.67 13.11 22.24
C LYS A 131 -6.48 11.81 22.27
N TYR A 132 -6.86 11.31 21.09
CA TYR A 132 -7.79 10.20 20.96
C TYR A 132 -7.09 8.87 20.75
N GLU A 133 -7.80 7.77 21.10
CA GLU A 133 -7.28 6.40 21.02
C GLU A 133 -7.06 5.94 19.59
N VAL A 134 -7.99 6.27 18.70
CA VAL A 134 -7.87 5.90 17.29
C VAL A 134 -7.08 6.97 16.55
N VAL A 135 -5.97 6.56 15.93
CA VAL A 135 -5.19 7.42 15.04
C VAL A 135 -5.44 7.01 13.59
N LEU A 136 -5.54 7.99 12.70
CA LEU A 136 -5.72 7.83 11.27
C LEU A 136 -4.61 8.60 10.56
N LEU A 137 -3.76 7.88 9.83
CA LEU A 137 -2.57 8.42 9.20
C LEU A 137 -2.83 8.76 7.73
N THR A 138 -2.31 9.90 7.32
CA THR A 138 -2.18 10.26 5.91
C THR A 138 -0.92 11.12 5.69
N ASP A 139 -0.53 11.34 4.43
CA ASP A 139 0.63 12.16 4.09
C ASP A 139 0.21 13.58 3.67
N ALA A 140 1.12 14.55 3.75
CA ALA A 140 0.84 15.93 3.37
C ALA A 140 0.50 16.10 1.88
N ASP A 141 0.99 15.19 1.03
CA ASP A 141 0.69 15.14 -0.42
C ASP A 141 -0.60 14.37 -0.76
N CYS A 142 -1.36 13.98 0.27
CA CYS A 142 -2.60 13.20 0.14
C CYS A 142 -3.83 14.01 0.52
N VAL A 143 -4.91 13.80 -0.21
CA VAL A 143 -6.25 14.32 0.12
C VAL A 143 -7.23 13.16 0.26
N PRO A 144 -8.13 13.16 1.26
CA PRO A 144 -9.25 12.22 1.32
C PRO A 144 -10.12 12.32 0.07
N ALA A 145 -10.60 11.19 -0.44
CA ALA A 145 -11.47 11.15 -1.62
C ALA A 145 -12.88 11.70 -1.34
N SER A 146 -13.28 11.74 -0.06
CA SER A 146 -14.60 12.15 0.39
C SER A 146 -14.53 12.88 1.74
N GLU A 147 -15.53 13.70 2.01
CA GLU A 147 -15.76 14.30 3.33
C GLU A 147 -16.21 13.28 4.40
N TYR A 148 -16.49 12.05 4.02
CA TYR A 148 -16.88 10.94 4.90
C TYR A 148 -15.72 9.98 5.22
N TRP A 149 -14.49 10.32 4.87
CA TRP A 149 -13.33 9.47 5.04
C TRP A 149 -13.15 8.95 6.47
N ILE A 150 -13.24 9.85 7.47
CA ILE A 150 -13.10 9.46 8.89
C ILE A 150 -14.29 8.57 9.30
N ASP A 151 -15.53 8.96 8.97
CA ASP A 151 -16.74 8.24 9.34
C ASP A 151 -16.71 6.81 8.78
N LYS A 152 -16.39 6.67 7.49
CA LYS A 152 -16.31 5.38 6.81
C LYS A 152 -15.13 4.51 7.28
N MET A 153 -14.01 5.11 7.65
CA MET A 153 -12.90 4.36 8.26
C MET A 153 -13.29 3.81 9.64
N GLN A 154 -14.05 4.59 10.42
CA GLN A 154 -14.52 4.17 11.75
C GLN A 154 -15.57 3.05 11.71
N GLU A 155 -16.42 3.00 10.69
CA GLU A 155 -17.40 1.91 10.49
C GLU A 155 -16.74 0.52 10.41
N THR A 156 -15.43 0.45 10.16
CA THR A 156 -14.68 -0.82 10.09
C THR A 156 -14.27 -1.35 11.47
N TYR A 157 -14.24 -0.49 12.48
CA TYR A 157 -13.86 -0.89 13.84
C TYR A 157 -15.00 -1.67 14.53
N ASP A 158 -14.61 -2.75 15.18
CA ASP A 158 -15.41 -3.47 16.20
C ASP A 158 -14.56 -3.65 17.46
N GLU A 159 -15.04 -4.51 18.37
CA GLU A 159 -14.39 -4.73 19.67
C GLU A 159 -12.93 -5.22 19.51
N ASP A 160 -12.70 -6.16 18.60
CA ASP A 160 -11.40 -6.80 18.39
C ASP A 160 -10.46 -6.01 17.45
N THR A 161 -11.02 -5.09 16.65
CA THR A 161 -10.25 -4.38 15.64
C THR A 161 -9.31 -3.35 16.27
N GLU A 162 -8.01 -3.48 16.02
CA GLU A 162 -6.99 -2.52 16.42
C GLU A 162 -6.32 -1.83 15.23
N ILE A 163 -6.40 -2.42 14.02
CA ILE A 163 -5.77 -1.93 12.80
C ILE A 163 -6.77 -1.99 11.65
N VAL A 164 -6.87 -0.90 10.87
CA VAL A 164 -7.63 -0.84 9.61
C VAL A 164 -6.70 -0.42 8.49
N LEU A 165 -6.58 -1.28 7.48
CA LEU A 165 -5.80 -1.03 6.27
C LEU A 165 -6.70 -0.36 5.23
N GLY A 166 -6.33 0.83 4.76
CA GLY A 166 -7.02 1.56 3.70
C GLY A 166 -6.26 1.53 2.37
N TYR A 167 -6.88 2.06 1.31
CA TYR A 167 -6.29 2.21 -0.01
C TYR A 167 -5.80 3.64 -0.23
N GLY A 168 -4.50 3.79 -0.47
CA GLY A 168 -3.89 5.05 -0.89
C GLY A 168 -3.71 5.06 -2.42
N ALA A 169 -4.67 5.65 -3.13
CA ALA A 169 -4.67 5.74 -4.58
C ALA A 169 -3.83 6.91 -5.11
N TYR A 170 -3.71 7.00 -6.42
CA TYR A 170 -3.18 8.17 -7.11
C TYR A 170 -4.24 8.82 -7.98
N HIS A 171 -4.16 10.15 -8.14
CA HIS A 171 -5.00 10.87 -9.09
C HIS A 171 -4.88 10.29 -10.49
N LYS A 172 -6.03 10.08 -11.14
CA LYS A 172 -6.12 9.62 -12.53
C LYS A 172 -5.68 10.74 -13.46
N LYS A 173 -4.55 10.55 -14.13
CA LYS A 173 -3.99 11.49 -15.12
C LYS A 173 -3.74 10.79 -16.45
N SER A 174 -3.66 11.57 -17.52
CA SER A 174 -3.26 11.06 -18.82
C SER A 174 -1.80 10.58 -18.83
N GLY A 175 -1.46 9.71 -19.78
CA GLY A 175 -0.11 9.21 -19.99
C GLY A 175 0.18 7.83 -19.40
N VAL A 176 1.16 7.16 -20.00
CA VAL A 176 1.55 5.77 -19.66
C VAL A 176 2.15 5.69 -18.26
N LEU A 177 2.96 6.67 -17.86
CA LEU A 177 3.59 6.66 -16.54
C LEU A 177 2.54 6.67 -15.41
N ASN A 178 1.50 7.48 -15.51
CA ASN A 178 0.42 7.48 -14.51
C ASN A 178 -0.27 6.12 -14.43
N LYS A 179 -0.57 5.51 -15.58
CA LYS A 179 -1.16 4.16 -15.61
C LYS A 179 -0.24 3.11 -14.98
N LEU A 180 1.09 3.17 -15.23
CA LEU A 180 2.07 2.27 -14.62
C LEU A 180 2.15 2.44 -13.10
N ILE A 181 2.17 3.68 -12.61
CA ILE A 181 2.18 3.99 -11.17
C ILE A 181 0.91 3.44 -10.50
N ARG A 182 -0.25 3.70 -11.09
CA ARG A 182 -1.54 3.23 -10.58
C ARG A 182 -1.67 1.71 -10.64
N TRP A 183 -1.21 1.09 -11.74
CA TRP A 183 -1.17 -0.37 -11.86
C TRP A 183 -0.34 -1.03 -10.76
N GLU A 184 0.86 -0.55 -10.54
CA GLU A 184 1.74 -1.08 -9.49
C GLU A 184 1.13 -0.88 -8.09
N THR A 185 0.51 0.28 -7.85
CA THR A 185 -0.18 0.57 -6.59
C THR A 185 -1.39 -0.33 -6.41
N PHE A 186 -2.21 -0.53 -7.44
CA PHE A 186 -3.32 -1.47 -7.46
C PHE A 186 -2.84 -2.90 -7.17
N HIS A 187 -1.78 -3.36 -7.86
CA HIS A 187 -1.24 -4.70 -7.70
C HIS A 187 -0.70 -4.94 -6.27
N THR A 188 -0.02 -3.96 -5.70
CA THR A 188 0.43 -3.99 -4.30
C THR A 188 -0.77 -4.02 -3.34
N ALA A 189 -1.80 -3.19 -3.58
CA ALA A 189 -3.00 -3.17 -2.75
C ALA A 189 -3.77 -4.50 -2.83
N MET A 190 -3.92 -5.06 -4.03
CA MET A 190 -4.52 -6.38 -4.21
C MET A 190 -3.80 -7.44 -3.37
N GLN A 191 -2.46 -7.38 -3.30
CA GLN A 191 -1.68 -8.31 -2.48
C GLN A 191 -1.94 -8.10 -0.99
N TYR A 192 -1.69 -6.90 -0.43
CA TYR A 192 -1.78 -6.75 1.02
C TYR A 192 -3.19 -6.90 1.56
N PHE A 193 -4.22 -6.47 0.84
CA PHE A 193 -5.60 -6.72 1.23
C PHE A 193 -5.96 -8.21 1.20
N SER A 194 -5.58 -8.90 0.13
CA SER A 194 -5.87 -10.33 -0.01
C SER A 194 -5.16 -11.16 1.05
N TYR A 195 -3.93 -10.80 1.40
CA TYR A 195 -3.18 -11.45 2.47
C TYR A 195 -3.81 -11.17 3.84
N ALA A 196 -4.24 -9.96 4.11
CA ALA A 196 -4.96 -9.63 5.34
C ALA A 196 -6.26 -10.47 5.46
N LEU A 197 -7.05 -10.56 4.38
CA LEU A 197 -8.25 -11.39 4.31
C LEU A 197 -7.96 -12.91 4.42
N ALA A 198 -6.75 -13.33 4.08
CA ALA A 198 -6.30 -14.71 4.28
C ALA A 198 -5.72 -14.95 5.70
N GLY A 199 -5.86 -13.99 6.62
CA GLY A 199 -5.31 -14.07 7.97
C GLY A 199 -3.78 -13.95 8.02
N LYS A 200 -3.17 -13.30 7.03
CA LYS A 200 -1.72 -13.11 6.92
C LYS A 200 -1.35 -11.64 6.64
N PRO A 201 -1.82 -10.68 7.46
CA PRO A 201 -1.48 -9.28 7.26
C PRO A 201 0.03 -9.08 7.37
N TYR A 202 0.63 -8.29 6.46
CA TYR A 202 2.08 -8.11 6.43
C TYR A 202 2.53 -6.67 6.20
N MET A 203 1.67 -5.83 5.65
CA MET A 203 1.94 -4.41 5.42
C MET A 203 0.65 -3.60 5.38
N GLY A 204 0.79 -2.30 5.53
CA GLY A 204 -0.18 -1.27 5.22
C GLY A 204 0.54 -0.12 4.51
N VAL A 205 -0.17 0.91 4.11
CA VAL A 205 0.39 2.11 3.47
C VAL A 205 0.11 3.32 4.34
N GLY A 206 1.15 4.04 4.77
CA GLY A 206 1.06 5.18 5.66
C GLY A 206 0.18 6.33 5.16
N ARG A 207 -0.12 6.34 3.86
CA ARG A 207 -1.04 7.29 3.23
C ARG A 207 -2.50 7.09 3.62
N ASN A 208 -2.86 5.87 4.09
CA ASN A 208 -4.23 5.54 4.52
C ASN A 208 -4.21 4.35 5.47
N LEU A 209 -3.87 4.60 6.71
CA LEU A 209 -3.69 3.58 7.73
C LEU A 209 -4.26 4.06 9.05
N SER A 210 -5.12 3.27 9.68
CA SER A 210 -5.66 3.58 11.00
C SER A 210 -5.32 2.49 12.01
N TYR A 211 -5.04 2.90 13.25
CA TYR A 211 -4.86 1.97 14.35
C TYR A 211 -5.10 2.63 15.73
N LYS A 212 -5.31 1.80 16.74
CA LYS A 212 -5.39 2.23 18.14
C LYS A 212 -4.00 2.62 18.67
N LYS A 213 -3.88 3.72 19.40
CA LYS A 213 -2.60 4.14 20.02
C LYS A 213 -2.02 3.08 20.94
N THR A 214 -2.86 2.38 21.66
CA THR A 214 -2.43 1.30 22.58
C THR A 214 -1.59 0.24 21.87
N ILE A 215 -1.91 -0.15 20.62
CA ILE A 215 -1.10 -1.13 19.89
C ILE A 215 0.27 -0.56 19.53
N PHE A 216 0.35 0.75 19.21
CA PHE A 216 1.63 1.39 18.93
C PHE A 216 2.55 1.35 20.14
N PHE A 217 2.05 1.71 21.32
CA PHE A 217 2.84 1.69 22.56
C PHE A 217 3.15 0.26 23.04
N ARG A 218 2.20 -0.67 22.91
CA ARG A 218 2.40 -2.10 23.24
C ARG A 218 3.59 -2.70 22.48
N HIS A 219 3.77 -2.33 21.21
CA HIS A 219 4.90 -2.76 20.38
C HIS A 219 6.13 -1.84 20.48
N LYS A 220 6.17 -0.91 21.45
CA LYS A 220 7.26 0.06 21.64
C LYS A 220 7.53 0.92 20.41
N GLY A 221 6.47 1.25 19.65
CA GLY A 221 6.51 2.07 18.46
C GLY A 221 7.44 1.50 17.39
N PHE A 222 8.36 2.31 16.88
CA PHE A 222 9.28 1.94 15.82
C PHE A 222 10.64 1.42 16.32
N THR A 223 10.80 1.15 17.63
CA THR A 223 12.11 0.83 18.25
C THR A 223 12.81 -0.35 17.56
N ALA A 224 12.06 -1.37 17.13
CA ALA A 224 12.62 -2.55 16.48
C ALA A 224 13.29 -2.28 15.11
N HIS A 225 13.03 -1.10 14.50
CA HIS A 225 13.52 -0.75 13.17
C HIS A 225 13.81 0.76 13.01
N ASN A 226 14.18 1.43 14.10
CA ASN A 226 14.51 2.85 14.11
C ASN A 226 15.65 3.24 13.16
N ASN A 227 16.59 2.32 12.91
CA ASN A 227 17.75 2.53 12.04
C ASN A 227 17.44 2.39 10.53
N ILE A 228 16.21 2.01 10.17
CA ILE A 228 15.78 1.84 8.78
C ILE A 228 15.04 3.11 8.37
N ALA A 229 15.41 3.74 7.24
CA ALA A 229 14.84 5.03 6.83
C ALA A 229 13.36 4.95 6.40
N SER A 230 12.85 3.78 6.04
CA SER A 230 11.46 3.49 5.68
C SER A 230 10.87 2.46 6.65
N GLY A 231 9.60 2.11 6.52
CA GLY A 231 8.98 1.05 7.33
C GLY A 231 8.23 1.58 8.55
N ASP A 232 7.84 2.83 8.53
CA ASP A 232 6.91 3.43 9.50
C ASP A 232 5.50 2.83 9.39
N ASP A 233 5.16 2.34 8.21
CA ASP A 233 3.90 1.67 7.91
C ASP A 233 4.06 0.13 7.85
N ASP A 234 4.75 -0.38 6.84
CA ASP A 234 4.82 -1.81 6.54
C ASP A 234 5.53 -2.63 7.64
N LEU A 235 6.67 -2.15 8.19
CA LEU A 235 7.36 -2.89 9.24
C LEU A 235 6.65 -2.79 10.60
N PHE A 236 5.92 -1.71 10.85
CA PHE A 236 5.05 -1.62 12.02
C PHE A 236 3.89 -2.63 11.90
N ILE A 237 3.18 -2.64 10.78
CA ILE A 237 2.09 -3.59 10.52
C ILE A 237 2.59 -5.04 10.55
N LYS A 238 3.75 -5.34 9.93
CA LYS A 238 4.39 -6.67 10.03
C LYS A 238 4.50 -7.17 11.49
N THR A 239 4.74 -6.24 12.41
CA THR A 239 4.98 -6.58 13.84
C THR A 239 3.68 -6.63 14.63
N ALA A 240 2.79 -5.67 14.41
CA ALA A 240 1.59 -5.44 15.22
C ALA A 240 0.34 -6.17 14.72
N ALA A 241 0.25 -6.44 13.41
CA ALA A 241 -0.94 -7.03 12.81
C ALA A 241 -1.06 -8.53 13.04
N THR A 242 -2.28 -8.94 13.36
CA THR A 242 -2.72 -10.34 13.52
C THR A 242 -4.00 -10.60 12.71
N PRO A 243 -4.38 -11.88 12.49
CA PRO A 243 -5.62 -12.20 11.81
C PRO A 243 -6.88 -11.66 12.52
N SER A 244 -6.84 -11.53 13.83
CA SER A 244 -7.99 -11.12 14.66
C SER A 244 -8.10 -9.61 14.81
N ASN A 245 -6.97 -8.88 14.87
CA ASN A 245 -6.99 -7.45 15.17
C ASN A 245 -6.94 -6.55 13.92
N THR A 246 -6.83 -7.12 12.71
CA THR A 246 -6.60 -6.35 11.49
C THR A 246 -7.73 -6.53 10.49
N LYS A 247 -8.32 -5.43 10.06
CA LYS A 247 -9.33 -5.39 9.00
C LYS A 247 -8.90 -4.53 7.82
N ILE A 248 -9.63 -4.66 6.71
CA ILE A 248 -9.44 -3.83 5.54
C ILE A 248 -10.67 -2.94 5.32
N ASN A 249 -10.45 -1.75 4.77
CA ASN A 249 -11.53 -0.92 4.25
C ASN A 249 -11.26 -0.61 2.77
N ILE A 250 -12.24 -0.91 1.91
CA ILE A 250 -12.22 -0.69 0.45
C ILE A 250 -13.43 0.12 -0.02
N ASP A 251 -14.10 0.82 0.89
CA ASP A 251 -15.10 1.79 0.50
C ASP A 251 -14.42 2.96 -0.23
N ALA A 252 -14.98 3.39 -1.36
CA ALA A 252 -14.38 4.46 -2.18
C ALA A 252 -14.28 5.79 -1.42
N ASP A 253 -15.19 6.05 -0.48
CA ASP A 253 -15.14 7.23 0.38
C ASP A 253 -13.98 7.21 1.37
N THR A 254 -13.37 6.04 1.62
CA THR A 254 -12.21 5.93 2.50
C THR A 254 -10.87 6.08 1.79
N PHE A 255 -10.85 6.23 0.48
CA PHE A 255 -9.58 6.34 -0.24
C PHE A 255 -8.89 7.68 0.04
N THR A 256 -7.56 7.68 -0.01
CA THR A 256 -6.75 8.89 -0.09
C THR A 256 -6.11 8.98 -1.46
N LEU A 257 -6.00 10.18 -2.00
CA LEU A 257 -5.50 10.44 -3.34
C LEU A 257 -4.21 11.25 -3.28
N SER A 258 -3.13 10.74 -3.87
CA SER A 258 -1.84 11.43 -3.98
C SER A 258 -1.56 11.87 -5.41
N GLU A 259 -0.69 12.88 -5.56
CA GLU A 259 -0.15 13.24 -6.85
C GLU A 259 0.87 12.19 -7.32
N PRO A 260 0.75 11.65 -8.54
CA PRO A 260 1.71 10.69 -9.07
C PRO A 260 3.05 11.37 -9.38
N ALA A 261 4.13 10.61 -9.32
CA ALA A 261 5.45 11.06 -9.76
C ALA A 261 5.40 11.57 -11.21
N LYS A 262 6.08 12.69 -11.48
CA LYS A 262 6.08 13.34 -12.80
C LYS A 262 7.01 12.66 -13.81
N THR A 263 8.02 11.94 -13.33
CA THR A 263 9.01 11.25 -14.18
C THR A 263 9.23 9.81 -13.72
N PHE A 264 9.65 8.95 -14.66
CA PHE A 264 10.02 7.56 -14.34
C PHE A 264 11.15 7.49 -13.29
N GLY A 265 12.13 8.41 -13.37
CA GLY A 265 13.23 8.45 -12.40
C GLY A 265 12.77 8.75 -10.97
N GLN A 266 11.82 9.69 -10.80
CA GLN A 266 11.24 9.97 -9.49
C GLN A 266 10.48 8.75 -8.95
N TRP A 267 9.66 8.12 -9.79
CA TRP A 267 8.94 6.90 -9.43
C TRP A 267 9.89 5.75 -9.07
N ALA A 268 10.93 5.51 -9.86
CA ALA A 268 11.92 4.48 -9.59
C ALA A 268 12.66 4.72 -8.26
N LYS A 269 13.01 5.98 -7.95
CA LYS A 269 13.60 6.35 -6.65
C LYS A 269 12.65 6.04 -5.49
N GLN A 270 11.37 6.37 -5.63
CA GLN A 270 10.34 6.08 -4.63
C GLN A 270 10.21 4.56 -4.42
N LYS A 271 10.14 3.76 -5.49
CA LYS A 271 10.03 2.30 -5.41
C LYS A 271 11.28 1.63 -4.82
N THR A 272 12.47 2.10 -5.18
CA THR A 272 13.72 1.62 -4.56
C THR A 272 13.68 1.78 -3.04
N ARG A 273 13.16 2.90 -2.54
CA ARG A 273 12.98 3.12 -1.11
C ARG A 273 11.98 2.13 -0.50
N HIS A 274 10.82 1.91 -1.13
CA HIS A 274 9.81 0.98 -0.63
C HIS A 274 10.32 -0.47 -0.60
N TYR A 275 11.00 -0.93 -1.65
CA TYR A 275 11.55 -2.30 -1.68
C TYR A 275 12.64 -2.55 -0.64
N SER A 276 13.27 -1.51 -0.11
CA SER A 276 14.33 -1.67 0.89
C SER A 276 13.86 -2.31 2.19
N THR A 277 12.56 -2.31 2.48
CA THR A 277 11.96 -2.91 3.67
C THR A 277 11.62 -4.38 3.51
N ALA A 278 11.43 -4.88 2.27
CA ALA A 278 10.99 -6.25 1.99
C ALA A 278 11.91 -7.33 2.61
N LYS A 279 13.21 -7.07 2.72
CA LYS A 279 14.19 -7.99 3.35
C LYS A 279 13.91 -8.24 4.84
N TYR A 280 13.17 -7.35 5.49
CA TYR A 280 12.83 -7.44 6.92
C TYR A 280 11.48 -8.12 7.19
N TYR A 281 10.73 -8.52 6.17
CA TYR A 281 9.46 -9.22 6.34
C TYR A 281 9.66 -10.60 7.00
N LYS A 282 8.60 -11.15 7.61
CA LYS A 282 8.63 -12.50 8.19
C LYS A 282 8.96 -13.54 7.11
N PRO A 283 9.68 -14.64 7.44
CA PRO A 283 10.09 -15.64 6.44
C PRO A 283 8.96 -16.14 5.56
N LEU A 284 7.79 -16.42 6.13
CA LEU A 284 6.61 -16.85 5.38
C LEU A 284 6.17 -15.82 4.34
N HIS A 285 6.12 -14.52 4.70
CA HIS A 285 5.74 -13.47 3.76
C HIS A 285 6.78 -13.31 2.65
N LYS A 286 8.08 -13.38 2.99
CA LYS A 286 9.15 -13.37 1.96
C LYS A 286 9.02 -14.53 1.00
N PHE A 287 8.75 -15.74 1.52
CA PHE A 287 8.56 -16.92 0.68
C PHE A 287 7.35 -16.77 -0.24
N LEU A 288 6.18 -16.41 0.31
CA LEU A 288 4.96 -16.29 -0.48
C LEU A 288 5.07 -15.16 -1.53
N LEU A 289 5.53 -13.97 -1.15
CA LEU A 289 5.70 -12.86 -2.09
C LEU A 289 6.77 -13.16 -3.14
N GLY A 290 7.88 -13.79 -2.72
CA GLY A 290 8.97 -14.17 -3.61
C GLY A 290 8.55 -15.27 -4.59
N LEU A 291 7.80 -16.28 -4.14
CA LEU A 291 7.29 -17.35 -5.00
C LEU A 291 6.33 -16.79 -6.06
N TYR A 292 5.40 -15.91 -5.68
CA TYR A 292 4.53 -15.26 -6.64
C TYR A 292 5.30 -14.45 -7.68
N SER A 293 6.23 -13.61 -7.23
CA SER A 293 7.05 -12.78 -8.13
C SER A 293 7.92 -13.63 -9.05
N LEU A 294 8.52 -14.71 -8.53
CA LEU A 294 9.35 -15.62 -9.32
C LEU A 294 8.53 -16.34 -10.41
N THR A 295 7.34 -16.84 -10.05
CA THR A 295 6.48 -17.52 -11.04
C THR A 295 5.96 -16.55 -12.09
N GLN A 296 5.66 -15.30 -11.73
CA GLN A 296 5.26 -14.28 -12.68
C GLN A 296 6.42 -13.88 -13.61
N PHE A 297 7.65 -13.78 -13.08
CA PHE A 297 8.85 -13.52 -13.87
C PHE A 297 9.14 -14.66 -14.87
N LEU A 298 9.07 -15.91 -14.43
CA LEU A 298 9.38 -17.07 -15.28
C LEU A 298 8.27 -17.38 -16.30
N PHE A 299 7.07 -16.87 -16.10
CA PHE A 299 5.92 -17.25 -16.91
C PHE A 299 6.12 -17.00 -18.41
N TYR A 300 6.50 -15.79 -18.81
CA TYR A 300 6.66 -15.44 -20.22
C TYR A 300 7.87 -16.13 -20.89
N PRO A 301 9.05 -16.20 -20.30
CA PRO A 301 10.15 -17.00 -20.85
C PRO A 301 9.78 -18.46 -21.09
N LEU A 302 9.10 -19.11 -20.13
CA LEU A 302 8.68 -20.50 -20.28
C LEU A 302 7.53 -20.68 -21.26
N LEU A 303 6.63 -19.72 -21.37
CA LEU A 303 5.60 -19.69 -22.41
C LEU A 303 6.25 -19.69 -23.79
N VAL A 304 7.19 -18.77 -24.05
CA VAL A 304 7.90 -18.68 -25.33
C VAL A 304 8.68 -19.97 -25.62
N ALA A 305 9.42 -20.50 -24.65
CA ALA A 305 10.13 -21.76 -24.81
C ALA A 305 9.19 -22.94 -25.11
N SER A 306 8.04 -23.00 -24.45
CA SER A 306 7.02 -24.04 -24.68
C SER A 306 6.40 -23.96 -26.07
N ILE A 307 6.13 -22.75 -26.57
CA ILE A 307 5.63 -22.54 -27.94
C ILE A 307 6.65 -23.00 -28.98
N LEU A 308 7.92 -22.65 -28.81
CA LEU A 308 8.97 -22.90 -29.80
C LEU A 308 9.43 -24.37 -29.83
N PHE A 309 9.48 -25.04 -28.67
CA PHE A 309 10.19 -26.31 -28.55
C PHE A 309 9.34 -27.52 -28.15
N TYR A 310 8.12 -27.29 -27.59
CA TYR A 310 7.27 -28.39 -27.15
C TYR A 310 6.02 -28.56 -28.02
N GLY A 311 5.21 -27.49 -28.13
CA GLY A 311 3.97 -27.51 -28.89
C GLY A 311 3.11 -26.29 -28.56
N TRP A 312 2.91 -25.43 -29.55
CA TRP A 312 2.22 -24.17 -29.39
C TRP A 312 0.76 -24.33 -28.92
N GLN A 313 0.06 -25.39 -29.36
CA GLN A 313 -1.33 -25.64 -28.97
C GLN A 313 -1.46 -25.83 -27.46
N TYR A 314 -0.60 -26.68 -26.87
CA TYR A 314 -0.59 -26.97 -25.44
C TYR A 314 -0.18 -25.74 -24.63
N ALA A 315 0.85 -25.02 -25.09
CA ALA A 315 1.30 -23.80 -24.46
C ALA A 315 0.21 -22.72 -24.42
N LEU A 316 -0.55 -22.54 -25.51
CA LEU A 316 -1.64 -21.59 -25.58
C LEU A 316 -2.84 -22.00 -24.71
N ILE A 317 -3.13 -23.29 -24.55
CA ILE A 317 -4.17 -23.75 -23.62
C ILE A 317 -3.80 -23.36 -22.18
N VAL A 318 -2.56 -23.67 -21.75
CA VAL A 318 -2.10 -23.32 -20.40
C VAL A 318 -2.11 -21.80 -20.19
N PHE A 319 -1.66 -21.03 -21.18
CA PHE A 319 -1.74 -19.56 -21.17
C PHE A 319 -3.19 -19.07 -21.03
N ALA A 320 -4.11 -19.62 -21.84
CA ALA A 320 -5.51 -19.19 -21.84
C ALA A 320 -6.18 -19.43 -20.47
N VAL A 321 -5.92 -20.58 -19.84
CA VAL A 321 -6.46 -20.89 -18.49
C VAL A 321 -6.01 -19.85 -17.48
N ARG A 322 -4.69 -19.53 -17.44
CA ARG A 322 -4.19 -18.48 -16.54
C ARG A 322 -4.77 -17.10 -16.89
N PHE A 323 -4.79 -16.76 -18.17
CA PHE A 323 -5.25 -15.47 -18.66
C PHE A 323 -6.72 -15.20 -18.28
N ILE A 324 -7.60 -16.17 -18.50
CA ILE A 324 -9.02 -16.05 -18.14
C ILE A 324 -9.19 -15.86 -16.63
N MET A 325 -8.51 -16.67 -15.83
CA MET A 325 -8.57 -16.55 -14.37
C MET A 325 -8.08 -15.18 -13.90
N GLN A 326 -6.94 -14.73 -14.42
CA GLN A 326 -6.36 -13.43 -14.11
C GLN A 326 -7.29 -12.27 -14.54
N ALA A 327 -7.86 -12.37 -15.74
CA ALA A 327 -8.78 -11.34 -16.27
C ALA A 327 -9.99 -11.16 -15.33
N ILE A 328 -10.60 -12.27 -14.87
CA ILE A 328 -11.72 -12.23 -13.94
C ILE A 328 -11.30 -11.59 -12.62
N VAL A 329 -10.21 -12.06 -12.02
CA VAL A 329 -9.73 -11.56 -10.72
C VAL A 329 -9.38 -10.07 -10.80
N TYR A 330 -8.63 -9.66 -11.81
CA TYR A 330 -8.21 -8.28 -11.95
C TYR A 330 -9.39 -7.35 -12.20
N TYR A 331 -10.34 -7.73 -13.04
CA TYR A 331 -11.56 -6.95 -13.25
C TYR A 331 -12.31 -6.70 -11.93
N LEU A 332 -12.54 -7.76 -11.15
CA LEU A 332 -13.26 -7.66 -9.89
C LEU A 332 -12.50 -6.85 -8.84
N CYS A 333 -11.19 -7.05 -8.71
CA CYS A 333 -10.36 -6.27 -7.79
C CYS A 333 -10.24 -4.80 -8.21
N MET A 334 -10.08 -4.51 -9.51
CA MET A 334 -10.06 -3.14 -10.03
C MET A 334 -11.39 -2.42 -9.77
N LYS A 335 -12.51 -3.14 -9.90
CA LYS A 335 -13.83 -2.60 -9.55
C LYS A 335 -13.91 -2.20 -8.09
N LYS A 336 -13.34 -3.01 -7.18
CA LYS A 336 -13.29 -2.73 -5.74
C LYS A 336 -12.43 -1.51 -5.39
N LEU A 337 -11.35 -1.30 -6.12
CA LEU A 337 -10.37 -0.24 -5.85
C LEU A 337 -10.52 0.98 -6.79
N ASN A 338 -11.63 1.06 -7.53
CA ASN A 338 -11.93 2.16 -8.47
C ASN A 338 -10.85 2.38 -9.55
N GLU A 339 -10.25 1.28 -10.05
CA GLU A 339 -9.17 1.29 -11.05
C GLU A 339 -9.57 0.60 -12.38
N GLN A 340 -10.89 0.50 -12.69
CA GLN A 340 -11.41 -0.23 -13.87
C GLN A 340 -10.89 0.32 -15.20
N ASP A 341 -10.53 1.59 -15.28
CA ASP A 341 -9.97 2.21 -16.47
C ASP A 341 -8.57 1.65 -16.85
N LEU A 342 -7.92 0.92 -15.94
CA LEU A 342 -6.69 0.18 -16.22
C LEU A 342 -6.95 -1.19 -16.85
N TYR A 343 -8.18 -1.72 -16.77
CA TYR A 343 -8.47 -3.08 -17.21
C TYR A 343 -8.16 -3.36 -18.70
N PRO A 344 -8.45 -2.45 -19.67
CA PRO A 344 -8.08 -2.69 -21.05
C PRO A 344 -6.56 -2.85 -21.27
N TRP A 345 -5.75 -2.38 -20.35
CA TRP A 345 -4.29 -2.41 -20.40
C TRP A 345 -3.68 -3.58 -19.62
N PHE A 346 -4.50 -4.45 -18.97
CA PHE A 346 -3.98 -5.41 -18.01
C PHE A 346 -2.98 -6.40 -18.60
N LEU A 347 -3.18 -6.84 -19.85
CA LEU A 347 -2.23 -7.73 -20.53
C LEU A 347 -0.88 -7.04 -20.77
N PHE A 348 -0.91 -5.78 -21.20
CA PHE A 348 0.32 -4.99 -21.33
C PHE A 348 1.05 -4.87 -19.98
N PHE A 349 0.32 -4.58 -18.92
CA PHE A 349 0.92 -4.45 -17.59
C PHE A 349 1.38 -5.78 -17.01
N ASP A 350 0.71 -6.87 -17.33
CA ASP A 350 1.17 -8.21 -16.91
C ASP A 350 2.52 -8.55 -17.56
N ILE A 351 2.68 -8.26 -18.84
CA ILE A 351 4.00 -8.38 -19.53
C ILE A 351 5.00 -7.39 -18.95
N TRP A 352 4.57 -6.15 -18.66
CA TRP A 352 5.42 -5.14 -18.03
C TRP A 352 5.99 -5.60 -16.69
N MET A 353 5.25 -6.39 -15.89
CA MET A 353 5.76 -6.90 -14.61
C MET A 353 7.00 -7.77 -14.76
N PHE A 354 7.20 -8.44 -15.90
CA PHE A 354 8.47 -9.13 -16.19
C PHE A 354 9.66 -8.14 -16.19
N PHE A 355 9.54 -7.04 -16.91
CA PHE A 355 10.58 -6.00 -16.95
C PHE A 355 10.71 -5.28 -15.61
N TYR A 356 9.59 -5.04 -14.95
CA TYR A 356 9.56 -4.43 -13.62
C TYR A 356 10.38 -5.22 -12.60
N TYR A 357 10.27 -6.54 -12.58
CA TYR A 357 11.08 -7.37 -11.70
C TYR A 357 12.56 -7.33 -12.04
N ILE A 358 12.94 -7.25 -13.32
CA ILE A 358 14.35 -7.07 -13.72
C ILE A 358 14.87 -5.72 -13.19
N ILE A 359 14.13 -4.63 -13.43
CA ILE A 359 14.55 -3.28 -13.07
C ILE A 359 14.74 -3.14 -11.54
N PHE A 360 13.79 -3.69 -10.78
CA PHE A 360 13.75 -3.48 -9.34
C PHE A 360 14.40 -4.60 -8.51
N SER A 361 14.73 -5.78 -9.08
CA SER A 361 15.44 -6.86 -8.37
C SER A 361 16.78 -6.39 -7.78
N PHE A 362 17.50 -5.54 -8.51
CA PHE A 362 18.78 -4.97 -8.05
C PHE A 362 18.64 -4.08 -6.82
N THR A 363 17.44 -3.56 -6.54
CA THR A 363 17.20 -2.71 -5.36
C THR A 363 17.21 -3.51 -4.07
N LEU A 364 16.90 -4.80 -4.12
CA LEU A 364 16.94 -5.71 -2.96
C LEU A 364 18.38 -5.91 -2.45
N ILE A 365 19.37 -5.76 -3.33
CA ILE A 365 20.79 -5.96 -3.03
C ILE A 365 21.46 -4.64 -2.60
N ARG A 366 20.98 -3.50 -3.09
CA ARG A 366 21.57 -2.18 -2.78
C ARG A 366 21.14 -1.69 -1.40
N LYS A 367 22.10 -1.12 -0.65
CA LYS A 367 21.77 -0.38 0.57
C LYS A 367 21.04 0.92 0.20
N PRO A 368 19.87 1.20 0.76
CA PRO A 368 19.18 2.46 0.48
C PRO A 368 19.99 3.63 1.01
N LYS A 369 20.01 4.74 0.25
CA LYS A 369 20.56 6.00 0.75
C LYS A 369 19.71 6.49 1.92
N ARG A 370 20.34 6.97 2.99
CA ARG A 370 19.70 7.51 4.20
C ARG A 370 19.15 8.93 3.97
N VAL A 371 18.35 9.13 2.92
CA VAL A 371 17.78 10.45 2.60
C VAL A 371 16.27 10.34 2.67
N TRP A 372 15.70 11.29 3.37
CA TRP A 372 14.25 11.57 3.44
C TRP A 372 13.81 12.26 2.15
#